data_cdc62eb7bebd67e91151ea477a7af564
#
_entry.id   cdc62eb7bebd67e91151ea477a7af564
#
_cell.length_a   1.000
_cell.length_b   1.000
_cell.length_c   1.000
_cell.angle_alpha   90.00
_cell.angle_beta   90.00
_cell.angle_gamma   90.00
#
_symmetry.space_group_name_H-M   'P 1'
#
loop_
_entity.id
_entity.type
_entity.pdbx_description
1 polymer ?
#
loop_
_entity_poly.entity_id
_entity_poly.type
_entity_poly.pdbx_seq_one_letter_code
_entity_poly.pdbx_strand_id
1 'polypeptide(L)'
;EQIKKGSKNSQTFTKSYEKKVSKSNLPKEQTRNLNNYDELIIRVDSKTNIMELFAKNGENEEKIKSYIVSTGKDSIKKPLGVGRISQISLNPVWYPTQDTKKSFAKKGIILPNVVPPNHKYNYMGMAKLNLTHSVDGNTTYRIHGTLNEKTLGSNESAGCIRMRNNDVVELAILVEEFAKIKNLNKVKVVLI
;
A
#
# COMPACT_ATOMS: atom_id res chain seq x y z
N GLU A 1 -9.39 19.14 -27.68
CA GLU A 1 -10.37 18.06 -27.84
C GLU A 1 -9.74 16.67 -27.78
N GLN A 2 -8.98 16.31 -26.73
CA GLN A 2 -8.42 14.95 -26.52
C GLN A 2 -8.26 14.55 -25.06
N ILE A 3 -9.10 15.01 -24.13
CA ILE A 3 -8.99 14.68 -22.69
C ILE A 3 -10.03 13.65 -22.21
N LYS A 4 -10.84 13.08 -23.07
CA LYS A 4 -11.95 12.16 -22.65
C LYS A 4 -11.72 10.66 -22.83
N LYS A 5 -10.54 10.18 -23.24
CA LYS A 5 -10.29 8.73 -23.45
C LYS A 5 -9.58 8.00 -22.30
N GLY A 6 -9.09 8.68 -21.29
CA GLY A 6 -8.34 8.05 -20.18
C GLY A 6 -9.20 7.40 -19.09
N SER A 7 -10.44 7.85 -18.91
CA SER A 7 -11.27 7.46 -17.77
C SER A 7 -11.90 6.06 -17.89
N LYS A 8 -12.26 5.62 -19.09
CA LYS A 8 -12.95 4.33 -19.29
C LYS A 8 -12.01 3.12 -19.18
N ASN A 9 -10.77 3.24 -19.64
CA ASN A 9 -9.80 2.13 -19.58
C ASN A 9 -9.29 1.87 -18.14
N SER A 10 -9.15 2.92 -17.34
CA SER A 10 -8.74 2.81 -15.93
C SER A 10 -9.79 2.06 -15.10
N GLN A 11 -11.07 2.41 -15.24
CA GLN A 11 -12.15 1.75 -14.50
C GLN A 11 -12.36 0.30 -14.94
N THR A 12 -12.18 -0.01 -16.20
CA THR A 12 -12.33 -1.38 -16.73
C THR A 12 -11.17 -2.26 -16.26
N PHE A 13 -9.95 -1.73 -16.23
CA PHE A 13 -8.77 -2.45 -15.73
C PHE A 13 -8.87 -2.71 -14.23
N THR A 14 -9.26 -1.72 -13.45
CA THR A 14 -9.46 -1.85 -12.00
C THR A 14 -10.49 -2.95 -11.69
N LYS A 15 -11.65 -2.93 -12.35
CA LYS A 15 -12.68 -3.97 -12.18
C LYS A 15 -12.20 -5.36 -12.60
N SER A 16 -11.41 -5.47 -13.68
CA SER A 16 -10.87 -6.75 -14.13
C SER A 16 -9.81 -7.30 -13.20
N TYR A 17 -9.00 -6.41 -12.60
CA TYR A 17 -7.97 -6.77 -11.65
C TYR A 17 -8.57 -7.15 -10.28
N GLU A 18 -9.51 -6.37 -9.77
CA GLU A 18 -10.31 -6.71 -8.60
C GLU A 18 -10.98 -8.07 -8.75
N LYS A 19 -11.54 -8.34 -9.95
CA LYS A 19 -12.16 -9.63 -10.28
C LYS A 19 -11.15 -10.79 -10.38
N LYS A 20 -9.90 -10.52 -10.79
CA LYS A 20 -8.81 -11.49 -10.81
C LYS A 20 -8.27 -11.78 -9.41
N VAL A 21 -8.04 -10.76 -8.60
CA VAL A 21 -7.58 -10.89 -7.22
C VAL A 21 -8.65 -11.53 -6.36
N SER A 22 -9.93 -11.15 -6.52
CA SER A 22 -11.05 -11.74 -5.79
C SER A 22 -11.30 -13.21 -6.14
N LYS A 23 -10.86 -13.67 -7.31
CA LYS A 23 -11.05 -15.07 -7.74
C LYS A 23 -9.88 -15.99 -7.46
N SER A 24 -8.65 -15.47 -7.27
CA SER A 24 -7.49 -16.34 -7.38
C SER A 24 -6.73 -16.63 -6.08
N ASN A 25 -6.79 -15.79 -5.03
CA ASN A 25 -5.85 -15.96 -3.93
C ASN A 25 -6.34 -15.60 -2.52
N LEU A 26 -7.57 -15.17 -2.33
CA LEU A 26 -8.12 -15.14 -0.98
C LEU A 26 -8.64 -16.54 -0.68
N PRO A 27 -8.13 -17.25 0.32
CA PRO A 27 -8.77 -18.45 0.80
C PRO A 27 -10.22 -18.12 1.10
N LYS A 28 -11.15 -18.83 0.48
CA LYS A 28 -12.60 -18.59 0.62
C LYS A 28 -13.08 -18.57 2.09
N GLU A 29 -12.29 -19.05 3.00
CA GLU A 29 -12.51 -19.02 4.44
C GLU A 29 -12.22 -17.66 5.10
N GLN A 30 -11.24 -16.90 4.59
CA GLN A 30 -10.81 -15.65 5.22
C GLN A 30 -11.71 -14.45 4.90
N THR A 31 -12.42 -14.47 3.77
CA THR A 31 -13.40 -13.42 3.44
C THR A 31 -14.71 -13.57 4.20
N ARG A 32 -14.93 -14.70 4.88
CA ARG A 32 -16.24 -15.05 5.40
C ARG A 32 -16.68 -14.29 6.65
N ASN A 33 -15.77 -13.64 7.40
CA ASN A 33 -16.15 -13.17 8.74
C ASN A 33 -15.50 -11.87 9.19
N LEU A 34 -15.19 -10.93 8.29
CA LEU A 34 -14.75 -9.57 8.70
C LEU A 34 -15.80 -8.88 9.59
N ASN A 35 -17.07 -9.25 9.44
CA ASN A 35 -18.18 -8.76 10.28
C ASN A 35 -18.04 -9.08 11.77
N ASN A 36 -17.30 -10.13 12.09
CA ASN A 36 -17.15 -10.61 13.47
C ASN A 36 -16.00 -9.95 14.21
N TYR A 37 -15.20 -9.12 13.53
CA TYR A 37 -14.07 -8.43 14.14
C TYR A 37 -14.39 -6.96 14.41
N ASP A 38 -13.83 -6.45 15.50
CA ASP A 38 -13.97 -5.05 15.91
C ASP A 38 -12.89 -4.16 15.32
N GLU A 39 -11.72 -4.71 15.05
CA GLU A 39 -10.53 -3.97 14.65
C GLU A 39 -9.63 -4.83 13.75
N LEU A 40 -8.97 -4.17 12.77
CA LEU A 40 -7.82 -4.73 12.06
C LEU A 40 -6.54 -4.05 12.53
N ILE A 41 -5.45 -4.83 12.58
CA ILE A 41 -4.12 -4.34 12.94
C ILE A 41 -3.15 -4.78 11.85
N ILE A 42 -2.53 -3.80 11.19
CA ILE A 42 -1.42 -4.01 10.27
C ILE A 42 -0.15 -3.73 11.06
N ARG A 43 0.68 -4.74 11.31
CA ARG A 43 1.95 -4.61 12.03
C ARG A 43 3.11 -4.84 11.07
N VAL A 44 3.99 -3.87 10.96
CA VAL A 44 5.18 -3.94 10.10
C VAL A 44 6.42 -3.89 10.97
N ASP A 45 7.23 -4.94 10.90
CA ASP A 45 8.53 -5.01 11.56
C ASP A 45 9.65 -4.70 10.57
N SER A 46 10.34 -3.57 10.78
CA SER A 46 11.44 -3.13 9.92
C SER A 46 12.73 -3.94 10.08
N LYS A 47 12.85 -4.76 11.12
CA LYS A 47 14.01 -5.65 11.31
C LYS A 47 13.86 -6.92 10.48
N THR A 48 12.65 -7.45 10.38
CA THR A 48 12.35 -8.68 9.63
C THR A 48 11.83 -8.41 8.23
N ASN A 49 11.38 -7.17 7.95
CA ASN A 49 10.68 -6.80 6.71
C ASN A 49 9.45 -7.70 6.45
N ILE A 50 8.72 -7.98 7.51
CA ILE A 50 7.46 -8.72 7.47
C ILE A 50 6.33 -7.80 7.94
N MET A 51 5.24 -7.81 7.19
CA MET A 51 3.96 -7.23 7.57
C MET A 51 3.03 -8.37 7.98
N GLU A 52 2.41 -8.23 9.14
CA GLU A 52 1.38 -9.15 9.61
C GLU A 52 0.05 -8.41 9.74
N LEU A 53 -1.01 -9.04 9.25
CA LEU A 53 -2.38 -8.57 9.39
C LEU A 53 -3.08 -9.38 10.45
N PHE A 54 -3.58 -8.70 11.47
CA PHE A 54 -4.37 -9.28 12.55
C PHE A 54 -5.81 -8.75 12.52
N ALA A 55 -6.74 -9.59 12.89
CA ALA A 55 -8.11 -9.21 13.18
C ALA A 55 -8.38 -9.42 14.66
N LYS A 56 -9.04 -8.47 15.30
CA LYS A 56 -9.29 -8.46 16.73
C LYS A 56 -10.77 -8.47 17.04
N ASN A 57 -11.17 -9.32 17.99
CA ASN A 57 -12.50 -9.37 18.56
C ASN A 57 -12.38 -9.43 20.09
N GLY A 58 -12.73 -8.32 20.77
CA GLY A 58 -12.48 -8.15 22.19
C GLY A 58 -10.99 -8.29 22.52
N GLU A 59 -10.63 -9.24 23.40
CA GLU A 59 -9.24 -9.53 23.76
C GLU A 59 -8.55 -10.52 22.79
N ASN A 60 -9.30 -11.16 21.90
CA ASN A 60 -8.79 -12.17 20.98
C ASN A 60 -8.22 -11.50 19.72
N GLU A 61 -6.95 -11.78 19.43
CA GLU A 61 -6.25 -11.34 18.25
C GLU A 61 -5.86 -12.55 17.40
N GLU A 62 -6.27 -12.55 16.14
CA GLU A 62 -6.02 -13.63 15.19
C GLU A 62 -5.20 -13.13 14.02
N LYS A 63 -4.09 -13.80 13.70
CA LYS A 63 -3.30 -13.50 12.52
C LYS A 63 -4.00 -14.03 11.27
N ILE A 64 -4.35 -13.10 10.37
CA ILE A 64 -5.03 -13.40 9.12
C ILE A 64 -4.03 -13.73 8.01
N LYS A 65 -2.97 -12.93 7.90
CA LYS A 65 -1.98 -13.08 6.82
C LYS A 65 -0.65 -12.41 7.16
N SER A 66 0.41 -12.88 6.49
CA SER A 66 1.74 -12.26 6.48
C SER A 66 2.16 -11.91 5.07
N TYR A 67 2.89 -10.80 4.93
CA TYR A 67 3.43 -10.32 3.65
C TYR A 67 4.90 -9.99 3.81
N ILE A 68 5.70 -10.29 2.79
CA ILE A 68 7.05 -9.75 2.69
C ILE A 68 6.97 -8.30 2.21
N VAL A 69 7.74 -7.41 2.84
CA VAL A 69 7.75 -5.99 2.51
C VAL A 69 9.18 -5.46 2.40
N SER A 70 9.32 -4.23 1.93
CA SER A 70 10.53 -3.43 2.05
C SER A 70 10.20 -2.20 2.89
N THR A 71 11.11 -1.81 3.75
CA THR A 71 10.94 -0.69 4.69
C THR A 71 12.03 0.36 4.53
N GLY A 72 12.00 1.40 5.34
CA GLY A 72 12.96 2.50 5.28
C GLY A 72 14.40 2.07 5.54
N LYS A 73 15.34 2.74 4.89
CA LYS A 73 16.79 2.57 5.10
C LYS A 73 17.14 2.73 6.58
N ASP A 74 18.17 2.01 7.03
CA ASP A 74 18.64 2.13 8.42
C ASP A 74 19.31 3.48 8.70
N SER A 75 19.74 4.19 7.65
CA SER A 75 20.36 5.51 7.73
C SER A 75 19.40 6.68 7.96
N ILE A 76 18.08 6.43 7.93
CA ILE A 76 17.07 7.48 8.11
C ILE A 76 16.27 7.27 9.41
N LYS A 77 15.68 8.34 9.90
CA LYS A 77 14.67 8.27 10.96
C LYS A 77 13.38 7.70 10.39
N LYS A 78 13.02 6.50 10.83
CA LYS A 78 11.85 5.77 10.34
C LYS A 78 10.56 6.25 11.00
N PRO A 79 9.42 6.22 10.28
CA PRO A 79 8.12 6.47 10.89
C PRO A 79 7.71 5.26 11.74
N LEU A 80 7.95 5.32 13.04
CA LEU A 80 7.61 4.25 13.97
C LEU A 80 6.37 4.61 14.79
N GLY A 81 5.75 3.60 15.42
CA GLY A 81 4.62 3.76 16.32
C GLY A 81 3.28 3.44 15.70
N VAL A 82 2.22 3.81 16.42
CA VAL A 82 0.83 3.53 16.04
C VAL A 82 0.27 4.69 15.22
N GLY A 83 -0.34 4.36 14.10
CA GLY A 83 -1.07 5.30 13.25
C GLY A 83 -2.29 4.66 12.61
N ARG A 84 -2.80 5.31 11.60
CA ARG A 84 -4.02 4.94 10.85
C ARG A 84 -3.78 5.08 9.36
N ILE A 85 -4.74 4.60 8.58
CA ILE A 85 -4.85 4.83 7.15
C ILE A 85 -5.78 6.01 6.93
N SER A 86 -5.32 7.04 6.21
CA SER A 86 -6.11 8.22 5.89
C SER A 86 -6.82 8.12 4.54
N GLN A 87 -6.24 7.39 3.59
CA GLN A 87 -6.80 7.23 2.24
C GLN A 87 -6.28 5.96 1.59
N ILE A 88 -7.13 5.31 0.81
CA ILE A 88 -6.81 4.15 -0.02
C ILE A 88 -7.06 4.51 -1.47
N SER A 89 -6.11 4.21 -2.36
CA SER A 89 -6.24 4.42 -3.80
C SER A 89 -5.81 3.18 -4.56
N LEU A 90 -6.68 2.67 -5.43
CA LEU A 90 -6.35 1.64 -6.41
C LEU A 90 -5.90 2.31 -7.70
N ASN A 91 -4.88 1.74 -8.35
CA ASN A 91 -4.24 2.33 -9.55
C ASN A 91 -3.91 3.82 -9.38
N PRO A 92 -3.07 4.19 -8.40
CA PRO A 92 -2.80 5.58 -8.10
C PRO A 92 -1.97 6.25 -9.21
N VAL A 93 -2.15 7.55 -9.37
CA VAL A 93 -1.16 8.40 -10.03
C VAL A 93 0.03 8.61 -9.07
N TRP A 94 1.17 8.95 -9.61
CA TRP A 94 2.36 9.28 -8.84
C TRP A 94 2.86 10.68 -9.16
N TYR A 95 3.17 11.44 -8.12
CA TYR A 95 3.76 12.78 -8.21
C TYR A 95 5.22 12.69 -7.78
N PRO A 96 6.18 12.48 -8.72
CA PRO A 96 7.59 12.38 -8.36
C PRO A 96 8.12 13.70 -7.82
N THR A 97 8.99 13.62 -6.81
CA THR A 97 9.70 14.79 -6.30
C THR A 97 10.68 15.33 -7.32
N GLN A 98 11.13 16.60 -7.16
CA GLN A 98 12.13 17.18 -8.04
C GLN A 98 13.45 16.39 -8.01
N ASP A 99 13.85 15.91 -6.84
CA ASP A 99 15.07 15.10 -6.71
C ASP A 99 14.95 13.76 -7.42
N THR A 100 13.78 13.13 -7.35
CA THR A 100 13.49 11.90 -8.11
C THR A 100 13.55 12.17 -9.63
N LYS A 101 12.94 13.26 -10.10
CA LYS A 101 13.00 13.65 -11.52
C LYS A 101 14.45 13.88 -11.99
N LYS A 102 15.26 14.57 -11.19
CA LYS A 102 16.69 14.78 -11.48
C LYS A 102 17.45 13.46 -11.55
N SER A 103 17.17 12.55 -10.63
CA SER A 103 17.80 11.22 -10.63
C SER A 103 17.46 10.41 -11.87
N PHE A 104 16.21 10.44 -12.33
CA PHE A 104 15.80 9.80 -13.58
C PHE A 104 16.39 10.48 -14.81
N ALA A 105 16.46 11.82 -14.82
CA ALA A 105 17.05 12.58 -15.93
C ALA A 105 18.53 12.23 -16.15
N LYS A 106 19.29 11.98 -15.09
CA LYS A 106 20.68 11.50 -15.19
C LYS A 106 20.80 10.15 -15.91
N LYS A 107 19.72 9.37 -15.94
CA LYS A 107 19.64 8.09 -16.66
C LYS A 107 18.98 8.22 -18.04
N GLY A 108 18.77 9.46 -18.50
CA GLY A 108 18.13 9.74 -19.80
C GLY A 108 16.60 9.59 -19.79
N ILE A 109 15.96 9.55 -18.61
CA ILE A 109 14.52 9.39 -18.47
C ILE A 109 13.90 10.68 -17.96
N ILE A 110 13.00 11.26 -18.77
CA ILE A 110 12.25 12.46 -18.39
C ILE A 110 10.89 12.05 -17.84
N LEU A 111 10.73 12.20 -16.52
CA LEU A 111 9.44 11.93 -15.86
C LEU A 111 8.50 13.13 -15.98
N PRO A 112 7.21 12.92 -16.29
CA PRO A 112 6.21 13.97 -16.21
C PRO A 112 5.97 14.38 -14.75
N ASN A 113 5.32 15.54 -14.54
CA ASN A 113 4.92 15.99 -13.21
C ASN A 113 3.91 15.04 -12.54
N VAL A 114 3.08 14.40 -13.36
CA VAL A 114 2.10 13.40 -12.93
C VAL A 114 2.34 12.14 -13.76
N VAL A 115 2.76 11.09 -13.12
CA VAL A 115 2.94 9.77 -13.74
C VAL A 115 1.62 9.02 -13.65
N PRO A 116 1.02 8.62 -14.79
CA PRO A 116 -0.30 7.99 -14.78
C PRO A 116 -0.28 6.59 -14.16
N PRO A 117 -1.46 6.06 -13.81
CA PRO A 117 -1.57 4.68 -13.35
C PRO A 117 -1.01 3.69 -14.38
N ASN A 118 -0.42 2.62 -13.88
CA ASN A 118 0.18 1.54 -14.70
C ASN A 118 1.34 1.96 -15.60
N HIS A 119 1.86 3.18 -15.43
CA HIS A 119 3.06 3.61 -16.13
C HIS A 119 4.26 2.82 -15.63
N LYS A 120 5.16 2.44 -16.54
CA LYS A 120 6.35 1.62 -16.21
C LYS A 120 7.28 2.21 -15.15
N TYR A 121 7.18 3.51 -14.90
CA TYR A 121 7.96 4.21 -13.86
C TYR A 121 7.12 4.70 -12.69
N ASN A 122 5.86 4.31 -12.58
CA ASN A 122 5.02 4.71 -11.45
C ASN A 122 5.43 3.93 -10.19
N TYR A 123 6.13 4.60 -9.27
CA TYR A 123 6.63 3.98 -8.04
C TYR A 123 5.56 3.61 -7.02
N MET A 124 4.34 4.12 -7.16
CA MET A 124 3.25 3.73 -6.25
C MET A 124 2.75 2.32 -6.53
N GLY A 125 3.04 1.78 -7.71
CA GLY A 125 2.53 0.48 -8.10
C GLY A 125 1.03 0.47 -8.26
N MET A 126 0.38 -0.64 -7.92
CA MET A 126 -1.04 -0.88 -8.24
C MET A 126 -2.01 -0.42 -7.16
N ALA A 127 -1.53 -0.11 -5.96
CA ALA A 127 -2.34 0.48 -4.89
C ALA A 127 -1.46 1.25 -3.92
N LYS A 128 -2.05 2.21 -3.21
CA LYS A 128 -1.42 2.89 -2.09
C LYS A 128 -2.41 3.10 -0.94
N LEU A 129 -1.90 3.00 0.27
CA LEU A 129 -2.59 3.32 1.51
C LEU A 129 -1.80 4.42 2.20
N ASN A 130 -2.35 5.63 2.25
CA ASN A 130 -1.69 6.75 2.92
C ASN A 130 -1.79 6.58 4.43
N LEU A 131 -0.67 6.81 5.13
CA LEU A 131 -0.57 6.66 6.58
C LEU A 131 -0.61 8.02 7.29
N THR A 132 -1.05 8.01 8.54
CA THR A 132 -1.05 9.20 9.41
C THR A 132 0.27 9.41 10.15
N HIS A 133 1.22 8.48 10.03
CA HIS A 133 2.54 8.60 10.66
C HIS A 133 3.29 9.84 10.17
N SER A 134 4.09 10.42 11.07
CA SER A 134 4.91 11.58 10.74
C SER A 134 6.30 11.48 11.37
N VAL A 135 7.29 12.06 10.71
CA VAL A 135 8.65 12.25 11.23
C VAL A 135 9.10 13.66 10.90
N ASP A 136 9.40 14.45 11.91
CA ASP A 136 9.91 15.82 11.75
C ASP A 136 9.05 16.68 10.79
N GLY A 137 7.73 16.55 10.89
CA GLY A 137 6.75 17.27 10.06
C GLY A 137 6.49 16.66 8.69
N ASN A 138 7.24 15.65 8.27
CA ASN A 138 6.93 14.90 7.04
C ASN A 138 5.81 13.88 7.30
N THR A 139 4.74 13.97 6.51
CA THR A 139 3.53 13.13 6.63
C THR A 139 3.25 12.32 5.37
N THR A 140 4.24 12.15 4.48
CA THR A 140 4.07 11.52 3.17
C THR A 140 4.33 10.01 3.18
N TYR A 141 4.18 9.37 4.32
CA TYR A 141 4.39 7.92 4.45
C TYR A 141 3.17 7.13 3.96
N ARG A 142 3.44 6.00 3.31
CA ARG A 142 2.40 5.15 2.75
C ARG A 142 2.86 3.71 2.63
N ILE A 143 1.88 2.83 2.52
CA ILE A 143 2.05 1.46 2.03
C ILE A 143 1.69 1.48 0.56
N HIS A 144 2.54 0.96 -0.31
CA HIS A 144 2.29 0.96 -1.76
C HIS A 144 2.95 -0.22 -2.46
N GLY A 145 2.64 -0.41 -3.73
CA GLY A 145 3.28 -1.41 -4.58
C GLY A 145 4.72 -1.07 -4.94
N THR A 146 5.34 -1.87 -5.77
CA THR A 146 6.72 -1.67 -6.21
C THR A 146 6.90 -1.97 -7.69
N LEU A 147 7.87 -1.30 -8.32
CA LEU A 147 8.35 -1.65 -9.67
C LEU A 147 9.38 -2.78 -9.66
N ASN A 148 9.99 -3.05 -8.51
CA ASN A 148 11.05 -4.05 -8.38
C ASN A 148 10.82 -4.94 -7.15
N GLU A 149 10.21 -6.10 -7.37
CA GLU A 149 9.95 -7.07 -6.31
C GLU A 149 11.21 -7.74 -5.76
N LYS A 150 12.37 -7.61 -6.44
CA LYS A 150 13.65 -8.14 -5.96
C LYS A 150 14.17 -7.42 -4.72
N THR A 151 13.69 -6.19 -4.47
CA THR A 151 14.09 -5.40 -3.29
C THR A 151 13.27 -5.73 -2.04
N LEU A 152 12.23 -6.54 -2.16
CA LEU A 152 11.42 -6.95 -1.01
C LEU A 152 12.26 -7.79 -0.05
N GLY A 153 12.05 -7.56 1.25
CA GLY A 153 12.84 -8.16 2.32
C GLY A 153 14.05 -7.32 2.74
N SER A 154 14.23 -6.12 2.17
CA SER A 154 15.33 -5.22 2.47
C SER A 154 14.89 -3.83 2.94
N ASN A 155 15.81 -3.08 3.57
CA ASN A 155 15.58 -1.74 4.08
C ASN A 155 16.12 -0.72 3.07
N GLU A 156 15.31 -0.35 2.07
CA GLU A 156 15.77 0.47 0.93
C GLU A 156 14.97 1.74 0.67
N SER A 157 13.79 1.92 1.28
CA SER A 157 12.93 3.05 0.98
C SER A 157 13.33 4.32 1.74
N ALA A 158 12.71 5.44 1.38
CA ALA A 158 12.80 6.70 2.13
C ALA A 158 11.79 6.75 3.32
N GLY A 159 11.26 5.61 3.74
CA GLY A 159 10.35 5.47 4.88
C GLY A 159 9.00 4.84 4.53
N CYS A 160 8.62 4.80 3.26
CA CYS A 160 7.43 4.08 2.83
C CYS A 160 7.60 2.55 2.92
N ILE A 161 6.50 1.85 3.09
CA ILE A 161 6.45 0.39 3.08
C ILE A 161 6.09 -0.07 1.67
N ARG A 162 6.95 -0.86 1.05
CA ARG A 162 6.74 -1.41 -0.29
C ARG A 162 6.30 -2.86 -0.21
N MET A 163 5.32 -3.22 -1.04
CA MET A 163 4.76 -4.56 -1.14
C MET A 163 4.79 -5.04 -2.58
N ARG A 164 4.65 -6.34 -2.80
CA ARG A 164 4.27 -6.85 -4.12
C ARG A 164 2.97 -6.20 -4.57
N ASN A 165 2.83 -5.93 -5.86
CA ASN A 165 1.62 -5.30 -6.39
C ASN A 165 0.35 -6.14 -6.10
N ASN A 166 0.42 -7.46 -6.26
CA ASN A 166 -0.70 -8.33 -5.92
C ASN A 166 -1.06 -8.27 -4.43
N ASP A 167 -0.07 -8.20 -3.56
CA ASP A 167 -0.27 -8.17 -2.11
C ASP A 167 -0.88 -6.85 -1.65
N VAL A 168 -0.41 -5.72 -2.17
CA VAL A 168 -0.95 -4.41 -1.78
C VAL A 168 -2.38 -4.21 -2.28
N VAL A 169 -2.72 -4.74 -3.44
CA VAL A 169 -4.12 -4.72 -3.94
C VAL A 169 -5.00 -5.58 -3.05
N GLU A 170 -4.57 -6.79 -2.69
CA GLU A 170 -5.29 -7.66 -1.76
C GLU A 170 -5.53 -6.98 -0.40
N LEU A 171 -4.47 -6.40 0.18
CA LEU A 171 -4.57 -5.66 1.44
C LEU A 171 -5.52 -4.46 1.32
N ALA A 172 -5.41 -3.68 0.26
CA ALA A 172 -6.26 -2.50 0.04
C ALA A 172 -7.74 -2.88 -0.06
N ILE A 173 -8.07 -3.92 -0.81
CA ILE A 173 -9.45 -4.40 -0.97
C ILE A 173 -9.99 -4.91 0.37
N LEU A 174 -9.21 -5.70 1.10
CA LEU A 174 -9.59 -6.24 2.41
C LEU A 174 -9.87 -5.12 3.42
N VAL A 175 -8.99 -4.11 3.48
CA VAL A 175 -9.16 -2.96 4.37
C VAL A 175 -10.38 -2.12 3.96
N GLU A 176 -10.60 -1.89 2.67
CA GLU A 176 -11.80 -1.17 2.19
C GLU A 176 -13.09 -1.89 2.54
N GLU A 177 -13.15 -3.20 2.36
CA GLU A 177 -14.32 -4.01 2.73
C GLU A 177 -14.59 -3.94 4.23
N PHE A 178 -13.56 -4.08 5.05
CA PHE A 178 -13.70 -3.92 6.50
C PHE A 178 -14.17 -2.51 6.88
N ALA A 179 -13.62 -1.48 6.26
CA ALA A 179 -13.99 -0.09 6.53
C ALA A 179 -15.45 0.22 6.17
N LYS A 180 -16.02 -0.42 5.16
CA LYS A 180 -17.44 -0.29 4.81
C LYS A 180 -18.36 -0.87 5.90
N ILE A 181 -17.89 -1.89 6.62
CA ILE A 181 -18.65 -2.56 7.68
C ILE A 181 -18.50 -1.84 9.02
N LYS A 182 -17.27 -1.50 9.38
CA LYS A 182 -16.93 -0.97 10.71
C LYS A 182 -16.54 0.51 10.71
N ASN A 183 -15.62 0.92 9.95
CA ASN A 183 -15.04 2.25 9.71
C ASN A 183 -13.53 2.12 9.50
N LEU A 184 -12.95 3.02 8.72
CA LEU A 184 -11.51 3.04 8.45
C LEU A 184 -10.66 3.32 9.70
N ASN A 185 -11.17 4.09 10.66
CA ASN A 185 -10.47 4.38 11.92
C ASN A 185 -10.35 3.16 12.85
N LYS A 186 -11.03 2.05 12.55
CA LYS A 186 -10.86 0.75 13.23
C LYS A 186 -9.72 -0.09 12.66
N VAL A 187 -8.94 0.47 11.75
CA VAL A 187 -7.73 -0.15 11.21
C VAL A 187 -6.51 0.56 11.77
N LYS A 188 -5.77 -0.10 12.64
CA LYS A 188 -4.48 0.37 13.18
C LYS A 188 -3.34 -0.03 12.26
N VAL A 189 -2.34 0.83 12.16
CA VAL A 189 -1.06 0.52 11.52
C VAL A 189 0.06 0.74 12.54
N VAL A 190 0.75 -0.32 12.89
CA VAL A 190 1.83 -0.33 13.88
C VAL A 190 3.15 -0.57 13.17
N LEU A 191 4.04 0.43 13.19
CA LEU A 191 5.38 0.34 12.60
C LEU A 191 6.42 0.20 13.73
N ILE A 192 7.21 -0.88 13.69
CA ILE A 192 8.24 -1.21 14.69
C ILE A 192 9.59 -1.51 14.06
#